data_5409425c650dd2f5fdc13976b390339c
#
_entry.id   5409425c650dd2f5fdc13976b390339c
#
_cell.length_a   1.000
_cell.length_b   1.000
_cell.length_c   1.000
_cell.angle_alpha   90.00
_cell.angle_beta   90.00
_cell.angle_gamma   90.00
#
_symmetry.space_group_name_H-M   'P 1'
#
loop_
_entity.id
_entity.type
_entity.pdbx_description
1 polymer ?
#
loop_
_entity_poly.entity_id
_entity_poly.type
_entity_poly.pdbx_seq_one_letter_code
_entity_poly.pdbx_strand_id
1 'polypeptide(L)'
;MNKQEKNKSWSTKEYWQGRFSAGDTPWELGASSDVLFEACAELDAFGVSLAGARVLSAGCGTGSDALELVSRGAEVVGVEWSEQVAQKLIQRYRSRGSSSKGSLEVRIGDFFTLQPEAVDIVCEHTFMCAIDPSRRADYAERIAAWVKPGGYLCGNFFIVSADEVSRLPELSLTKEGAGPPFGITKDELLALLKGYFSPLVLRPALKPSATRRPGLEWVGVFKREA
;
A
#
# COMPACT_ATOMS: atom_id res chain seq x y z
N MET A 1 19.46 -25.52 -1.16
CA MET A 1 18.79 -24.34 -1.76
C MET A 1 18.20 -24.76 -3.09
N ASN A 2 16.90 -24.76 -3.16
CA ASN A 2 16.11 -25.28 -4.29
C ASN A 2 16.20 -24.31 -5.49
N LYS A 3 16.24 -24.84 -6.72
CA LYS A 3 16.32 -24.03 -7.96
C LYS A 3 15.18 -22.99 -8.10
N GLN A 4 14.07 -23.14 -7.37
CA GLN A 4 12.94 -22.22 -7.35
C GLN A 4 13.19 -20.91 -6.58
N GLU A 5 14.17 -20.87 -5.64
CA GLU A 5 14.48 -19.64 -4.89
C GLU A 5 15.34 -18.63 -5.65
N LYS A 6 16.01 -19.07 -6.73
CA LYS A 6 16.94 -18.22 -7.49
C LYS A 6 16.31 -17.18 -8.41
N ASN A 7 14.97 -17.15 -8.60
CA ASN A 7 14.35 -16.35 -9.64
C ASN A 7 13.33 -15.31 -9.17
N LYS A 8 13.24 -15.04 -7.86
CA LYS A 8 12.31 -14.03 -7.31
C LYS A 8 13.08 -12.74 -6.96
N SER A 9 13.63 -12.07 -7.99
CA SER A 9 14.41 -10.83 -7.79
C SER A 9 13.59 -9.73 -7.09
N TRP A 10 12.28 -9.66 -7.35
CA TRP A 10 11.38 -8.67 -6.73
C TRP A 10 11.16 -8.82 -5.22
N SER A 11 11.54 -9.95 -4.64
CA SER A 11 11.46 -10.17 -3.19
C SER A 11 12.68 -9.66 -2.43
N THR A 12 13.58 -8.90 -3.10
CA THR A 12 14.81 -8.38 -2.51
C THR A 12 14.83 -6.86 -2.49
N LYS A 13 15.54 -6.31 -1.50
CA LYS A 13 15.77 -4.88 -1.36
C LYS A 13 16.50 -4.32 -2.60
N GLU A 14 17.47 -5.07 -3.12
CA GLU A 14 18.32 -4.69 -4.25
C GLU A 14 17.51 -4.50 -5.53
N TYR A 15 16.49 -5.33 -5.76
CA TYR A 15 15.58 -5.19 -6.90
C TYR A 15 14.87 -3.84 -6.87
N TRP A 16 14.26 -3.50 -5.74
CA TRP A 16 13.53 -2.23 -5.61
C TRP A 16 14.47 -1.04 -5.66
N GLN A 17 15.63 -1.10 -5.01
CA GLN A 17 16.66 -0.06 -5.12
C GLN A 17 17.11 0.15 -6.57
N GLY A 18 17.31 -0.93 -7.31
CA GLY A 18 17.67 -0.88 -8.73
C GLY A 18 16.63 -0.17 -9.57
N ARG A 19 15.34 -0.47 -9.36
CA ARG A 19 14.23 0.19 -10.05
C ARG A 19 14.19 1.69 -9.77
N PHE A 20 14.28 2.09 -8.51
CA PHE A 20 14.32 3.51 -8.13
C PHE A 20 15.56 4.22 -8.68
N SER A 21 16.72 3.57 -8.70
CA SER A 21 17.96 4.15 -9.24
C SER A 21 17.90 4.32 -10.76
N ALA A 22 17.24 3.41 -11.46
CA ALA A 22 17.04 3.47 -12.91
C ALA A 22 15.92 4.44 -13.33
N GLY A 23 15.14 4.98 -12.39
CA GLY A 23 13.94 5.77 -12.69
C GLY A 23 12.79 4.94 -13.27
N ASP A 24 12.86 3.61 -13.16
CA ASP A 24 11.81 2.68 -13.59
C ASP A 24 10.79 2.50 -12.46
N THR A 25 10.01 3.53 -12.23
CA THR A 25 9.05 3.62 -11.11
C THR A 25 7.65 4.03 -11.59
N PRO A 26 6.97 3.20 -12.41
CA PRO A 26 5.65 3.54 -12.97
C PRO A 26 4.55 3.69 -11.90
N TRP A 27 4.80 3.29 -10.66
CA TRP A 27 3.91 3.52 -9.52
C TRP A 27 4.06 4.90 -8.90
N GLU A 28 5.18 5.61 -9.16
CA GLU A 28 5.43 6.98 -8.68
C GLU A 28 4.72 7.97 -9.62
N LEU A 29 3.56 8.45 -9.22
CA LEU A 29 2.74 9.35 -10.03
C LEU A 29 3.18 10.83 -9.95
N GLY A 30 4.19 11.13 -9.11
CA GLY A 30 4.63 12.52 -8.84
C GLY A 30 3.72 13.30 -7.90
N ALA A 31 2.49 12.85 -7.72
CA ALA A 31 1.47 13.37 -6.81
C ALA A 31 0.76 12.21 -6.11
N SER A 32 -0.06 12.51 -5.12
CA SER A 32 -0.99 11.54 -4.51
C SER A 32 -2.00 11.04 -5.53
N SER A 33 -2.39 9.77 -5.41
CA SER A 33 -3.38 9.20 -6.34
C SER A 33 -4.80 9.68 -6.02
N ASP A 34 -5.63 9.82 -7.06
CA ASP A 34 -7.07 10.13 -6.88
C ASP A 34 -7.77 9.04 -6.05
N VAL A 35 -7.31 7.79 -6.13
CA VAL A 35 -7.87 6.67 -5.37
C VAL A 35 -7.63 6.84 -3.86
N LEU A 36 -6.51 7.44 -3.44
CA LEU A 36 -6.30 7.82 -2.04
C LEU A 36 -7.33 8.86 -1.60
N PHE A 37 -7.62 9.86 -2.44
CA PHE A 37 -8.64 10.87 -2.11
C PHE A 37 -10.03 10.24 -1.96
N GLU A 38 -10.38 9.29 -2.82
CA GLU A 38 -11.62 8.52 -2.70
C GLU A 38 -11.66 7.72 -1.39
N ALA A 39 -10.57 7.00 -1.04
CA ALA A 39 -10.50 6.24 0.20
C ALA A 39 -10.62 7.13 1.45
N CYS A 40 -10.00 8.32 1.43
CA CYS A 40 -10.15 9.29 2.49
C CYS A 40 -11.60 9.80 2.62
N ALA A 41 -12.27 10.06 1.48
CA ALA A 41 -13.68 10.50 1.48
C ALA A 41 -14.62 9.42 2.03
N GLU A 42 -14.35 8.15 1.74
CA GLU A 42 -15.09 7.04 2.36
C GLU A 42 -14.88 6.98 3.88
N LEU A 43 -13.63 7.17 4.38
CA LEU A 43 -13.38 7.26 5.83
C LEU A 43 -14.14 8.41 6.47
N ASP A 44 -14.11 9.59 5.85
CA ASP A 44 -14.86 10.77 6.33
C ASP A 44 -16.36 10.48 6.40
N ALA A 45 -16.93 9.74 5.43
CA ALA A 45 -18.33 9.34 5.42
C ALA A 45 -18.69 8.40 6.59
N PHE A 46 -17.74 7.64 7.11
CA PHE A 46 -17.88 6.83 8.33
C PHE A 46 -17.54 7.62 9.62
N GLY A 47 -17.29 8.92 9.52
CA GLY A 47 -16.93 9.77 10.66
C GLY A 47 -15.48 9.58 11.15
N VAL A 48 -14.60 9.04 10.32
CA VAL A 48 -13.21 8.79 10.66
C VAL A 48 -12.34 9.90 10.09
N SER A 49 -11.83 10.77 11.00
CA SER A 49 -10.95 11.89 10.63
C SER A 49 -9.50 11.47 10.51
N LEU A 50 -8.81 11.97 9.48
CA LEU A 50 -7.36 11.86 9.36
C LEU A 50 -6.61 12.82 10.29
N ALA A 51 -7.21 13.97 10.64
CA ALA A 51 -6.57 14.94 11.49
C ALA A 51 -6.36 14.38 12.91
N GLY A 52 -5.10 14.29 13.33
CA GLY A 52 -4.68 13.69 14.59
C GLY A 52 -4.66 12.17 14.60
N ALA A 53 -5.08 11.50 13.52
CA ALA A 53 -4.98 10.05 13.41
C ALA A 53 -3.54 9.62 13.16
N ARG A 54 -3.11 8.53 13.79
CA ARG A 54 -1.83 7.86 13.49
C ARG A 54 -2.02 6.91 12.32
N VAL A 55 -1.30 7.14 11.22
CA VAL A 55 -1.51 6.45 9.94
C VAL A 55 -0.22 5.77 9.50
N LEU A 56 -0.28 4.45 9.24
CA LEU A 56 0.81 3.71 8.60
C LEU A 56 0.68 3.79 7.07
N SER A 57 1.78 4.12 6.40
CA SER A 57 1.97 3.97 4.96
C SER A 57 3.10 2.97 4.72
N ALA A 58 2.76 1.71 4.42
CA ALA A 58 3.72 0.64 4.19
C ALA A 58 4.22 0.68 2.74
N GLY A 59 5.54 0.49 2.53
CA GLY A 59 6.17 0.62 1.22
C GLY A 59 5.98 2.03 0.64
N CYS A 60 6.16 3.06 1.48
CA CYS A 60 5.74 4.43 1.16
C CYS A 60 6.53 5.09 0.00
N GLY A 61 7.59 4.47 -0.50
CA GLY A 61 8.37 4.98 -1.63
C GLY A 61 8.90 6.39 -1.38
N THR A 62 8.81 7.26 -2.39
CA THR A 62 9.19 8.68 -2.26
C THR A 62 8.12 9.52 -1.55
N GLY A 63 7.01 8.90 -1.14
CA GLY A 63 6.07 9.40 -0.14
C GLY A 63 5.02 10.38 -0.65
N SER A 64 4.60 10.32 -1.90
CA SER A 64 3.56 11.23 -2.39
C SER A 64 2.28 11.14 -1.56
N ASP A 65 1.79 9.92 -1.29
CA ASP A 65 0.61 9.70 -0.47
C ASP A 65 0.86 9.99 1.01
N ALA A 66 2.02 9.57 1.56
CA ALA A 66 2.38 9.86 2.94
C ALA A 66 2.38 11.37 3.22
N LEU A 67 2.94 12.17 2.30
CA LEU A 67 2.99 13.62 2.43
C LEU A 67 1.60 14.28 2.25
N GLU A 68 0.71 13.69 1.48
CA GLU A 68 -0.69 14.13 1.38
C GLU A 68 -1.44 13.87 2.70
N LEU A 69 -1.28 12.67 3.28
CA LEU A 69 -1.87 12.35 4.58
C LEU A 69 -1.39 13.33 5.68
N VAL A 70 -0.09 13.67 5.69
CA VAL A 70 0.46 14.70 6.57
C VAL A 70 -0.22 16.06 6.33
N SER A 71 -0.46 16.45 5.07
CA SER A 71 -1.13 17.72 4.76
C SER A 71 -2.56 17.80 5.29
N ARG A 72 -3.21 16.63 5.45
CA ARG A 72 -4.54 16.47 6.07
C ARG A 72 -4.52 16.40 7.59
N GLY A 73 -3.35 16.50 8.20
CA GLY A 73 -3.18 16.54 9.66
C GLY A 73 -2.92 15.20 10.31
N ALA A 74 -2.65 14.14 9.54
CA ALA A 74 -2.31 12.83 10.09
C ALA A 74 -0.89 12.79 10.67
N GLU A 75 -0.68 11.95 11.69
CA GLU A 75 0.62 11.54 12.19
C GLU A 75 1.07 10.28 11.42
N VAL A 76 1.85 10.47 10.37
CA VAL A 76 2.19 9.38 9.44
C VAL A 76 3.45 8.66 9.86
N VAL A 77 3.38 7.33 9.91
CA VAL A 77 4.51 6.42 9.97
C VAL A 77 4.73 5.83 8.58
N GLY A 78 5.75 6.28 7.87
CA GLY A 78 6.16 5.71 6.59
C GLY A 78 7.14 4.56 6.80
N VAL A 79 6.87 3.39 6.23
CA VAL A 79 7.83 2.28 6.22
C VAL A 79 8.38 2.12 4.82
N GLU A 80 9.71 2.19 4.68
CA GLU A 80 10.40 2.01 3.41
C GLU A 80 11.63 1.12 3.58
N TRP A 81 11.80 0.16 2.67
CA TRP A 81 12.90 -0.79 2.74
C TRP A 81 14.23 -0.17 2.29
N SER A 82 14.18 0.67 1.27
CA SER A 82 15.35 1.33 0.71
C SER A 82 15.69 2.61 1.46
N GLU A 83 16.86 2.64 2.10
CA GLU A 83 17.35 3.83 2.77
C GLU A 83 17.45 5.03 1.81
N GLN A 84 17.94 4.82 0.59
CA GLN A 84 18.06 5.86 -0.41
C GLN A 84 16.71 6.49 -0.77
N VAL A 85 15.67 5.67 -0.88
CA VAL A 85 14.30 6.12 -1.18
C VAL A 85 13.70 6.84 0.02
N ALA A 86 13.86 6.27 1.22
CA ALA A 86 13.42 6.90 2.47
C ALA A 86 14.05 8.30 2.67
N GLN A 87 15.33 8.46 2.35
CA GLN A 87 15.99 9.77 2.43
C GLN A 87 15.39 10.81 1.48
N LYS A 88 14.93 10.40 0.28
CA LYS A 88 14.19 11.30 -0.63
C LYS A 88 12.89 11.78 0.00
N LEU A 89 12.13 10.88 0.63
CA LEU A 89 10.90 11.23 1.35
C LEU A 89 11.19 12.21 2.49
N ILE A 90 12.21 11.94 3.32
CA ILE A 90 12.61 12.80 4.44
C ILE A 90 12.99 14.20 3.93
N GLN A 91 13.74 14.30 2.84
CA GLN A 91 14.09 15.58 2.23
C GLN A 91 12.87 16.33 1.71
N ARG A 92 11.94 15.64 1.01
CA ARG A 92 10.67 16.21 0.55
C ARG A 92 9.82 16.73 1.69
N TYR A 93 9.77 16.00 2.81
CA TYR A 93 9.04 16.45 4.00
C TYR A 93 9.68 17.70 4.61
N ARG A 94 10.99 17.70 4.81
CA ARG A 94 11.73 18.85 5.36
C ARG A 94 11.58 20.12 4.50
N SER A 95 11.54 19.98 3.18
CA SER A 95 11.37 21.12 2.27
C SER A 95 10.00 21.79 2.35
N ARG A 96 9.00 21.13 2.95
CA ARG A 96 7.66 21.72 3.18
C ARG A 96 7.63 22.71 4.36
N GLY A 97 8.68 22.74 5.18
CA GLY A 97 8.77 23.62 6.34
C GLY A 97 7.75 23.30 7.43
N SER A 98 7.57 24.23 8.35
CA SER A 98 6.68 24.11 9.53
C SER A 98 5.18 24.29 9.23
N SER A 99 4.80 24.40 7.97
CA SER A 99 3.38 24.58 7.56
C SER A 99 2.57 23.28 7.51
N SER A 100 3.19 22.13 7.79
CA SER A 100 2.51 20.84 7.82
C SER A 100 1.56 20.75 9.02
N LYS A 101 0.29 20.37 8.77
CA LYS A 101 -0.72 20.19 9.82
C LYS A 101 -0.49 18.93 10.66
N GLY A 102 0.17 17.92 10.07
CA GLY A 102 0.50 16.65 10.71
C GLY A 102 2.02 16.44 10.78
N SER A 103 2.43 15.22 11.07
CA SER A 103 3.84 14.83 11.23
C SER A 103 4.20 13.60 10.40
N LEU A 104 5.51 13.41 10.15
CA LEU A 104 6.04 12.25 9.47
C LEU A 104 7.20 11.65 10.26
N GLU A 105 7.08 10.37 10.57
CA GLU A 105 8.15 9.49 11.01
C GLU A 105 8.46 8.51 9.87
N VAL A 106 9.74 8.30 9.52
CA VAL A 106 10.12 7.30 8.51
C VAL A 106 10.94 6.20 9.16
N ARG A 107 10.44 4.97 9.07
CA ARG A 107 11.11 3.75 9.54
C ARG A 107 11.72 3.02 8.35
N ILE A 108 13.04 2.91 8.36
CA ILE A 108 13.79 2.23 7.31
C ILE A 108 13.96 0.76 7.71
N GLY A 109 13.40 -0.15 6.91
CA GLY A 109 13.49 -1.58 7.17
C GLY A 109 12.44 -2.40 6.44
N ASP A 110 12.58 -3.72 6.58
CA ASP A 110 11.59 -4.65 6.05
C ASP A 110 10.30 -4.59 6.89
N PHE A 111 9.19 -4.23 6.24
CA PHE A 111 7.86 -4.20 6.85
C PHE A 111 7.51 -5.48 7.62
N PHE A 112 7.97 -6.62 7.14
CA PHE A 112 7.67 -7.90 7.76
C PHE A 112 8.45 -8.20 9.04
N THR A 113 9.53 -7.49 9.29
CA THR A 113 10.39 -7.71 10.48
C THR A 113 10.36 -6.56 11.48
N LEU A 114 9.97 -5.36 11.06
CA LEU A 114 9.83 -4.22 11.96
C LEU A 114 8.79 -4.50 13.04
N GLN A 115 9.05 -4.05 14.26
CA GLN A 115 8.07 -4.18 15.34
C GLN A 115 6.84 -3.33 15.04
N PRO A 116 5.61 -3.89 15.10
CA PRO A 116 4.39 -3.13 14.93
C PRO A 116 4.24 -2.09 16.04
N GLU A 117 3.65 -0.97 15.67
CA GLU A 117 3.17 0.05 16.60
C GLU A 117 1.71 0.32 16.30
N ALA A 118 0.87 0.42 17.33
CA ALA A 118 -0.55 0.57 17.15
C ALA A 118 -0.90 1.88 16.44
N VAL A 119 -1.51 1.78 15.26
CA VAL A 119 -2.01 2.90 14.44
C VAL A 119 -3.53 2.87 14.34
N ASP A 120 -4.14 4.02 14.06
CA ASP A 120 -5.57 4.13 13.84
C ASP A 120 -5.97 3.63 12.45
N ILE A 121 -5.10 3.90 11.46
CA ILE A 121 -5.38 3.62 10.06
C ILE A 121 -4.12 3.07 9.38
N VAL A 122 -4.28 2.05 8.55
CA VAL A 122 -3.27 1.69 7.53
C VAL A 122 -3.76 2.15 6.17
N CYS A 123 -2.91 2.91 5.48
CA CYS A 123 -3.15 3.34 4.12
C CYS A 123 -2.36 2.47 3.13
N GLU A 124 -3.08 1.74 2.29
CA GLU A 124 -2.54 0.85 1.26
C GLU A 124 -2.49 1.57 -0.08
N HIS A 125 -1.33 1.60 -0.72
CA HIS A 125 -1.21 1.98 -2.12
C HIS A 125 -0.06 1.24 -2.79
N THR A 126 -0.39 0.30 -3.64
CA THR A 126 0.56 -0.47 -4.48
C THR A 126 1.61 -1.28 -3.72
N PHE A 127 1.44 -1.48 -2.40
CA PHE A 127 2.35 -2.29 -1.61
C PHE A 127 1.96 -3.76 -1.64
N MET A 128 0.68 -4.11 -1.39
CA MET A 128 0.23 -5.52 -1.41
C MET A 128 0.43 -6.16 -2.80
N CYS A 129 0.22 -5.42 -3.87
CA CYS A 129 0.44 -5.92 -5.23
C CYS A 129 1.94 -6.05 -5.59
N ALA A 130 2.83 -5.50 -4.79
CA ALA A 130 4.28 -5.63 -4.94
C ALA A 130 4.87 -6.81 -4.16
N ILE A 131 4.10 -7.39 -3.23
CA ILE A 131 4.52 -8.52 -2.39
C ILE A 131 4.31 -9.84 -3.14
N ASP A 132 5.24 -10.78 -2.96
CA ASP A 132 5.08 -12.16 -3.43
C ASP A 132 3.72 -12.72 -2.95
N PRO A 133 2.87 -13.24 -3.85
CA PRO A 133 1.57 -13.80 -3.47
C PRO A 133 1.62 -14.83 -2.36
N SER A 134 2.73 -15.61 -2.25
CA SER A 134 2.91 -16.58 -1.17
C SER A 134 3.04 -15.95 0.23
N ARG A 135 3.30 -14.64 0.31
CA ARG A 135 3.42 -13.87 1.56
C ARG A 135 2.19 -13.04 1.92
N ARG A 136 1.10 -13.20 1.19
CA ARG A 136 -0.12 -12.41 1.44
C ARG A 136 -0.76 -12.72 2.79
N ALA A 137 -0.68 -13.97 3.24
CA ALA A 137 -1.14 -14.32 4.59
C ALA A 137 -0.33 -13.58 5.67
N ASP A 138 1.00 -13.56 5.54
CA ASP A 138 1.89 -12.78 6.43
C ASP A 138 1.54 -11.29 6.38
N TYR A 139 1.24 -10.76 5.19
CA TYR A 139 0.83 -9.36 5.03
C TYR A 139 -0.46 -9.05 5.80
N ALA A 140 -1.50 -9.88 5.68
CA ALA A 140 -2.77 -9.67 6.37
C ALA A 140 -2.60 -9.70 7.90
N GLU A 141 -1.84 -10.67 8.40
CA GLU A 141 -1.48 -10.76 9.83
C GLU A 141 -0.71 -9.52 10.30
N ARG A 142 0.27 -9.09 9.51
CA ARG A 142 1.09 -7.91 9.84
C ARG A 142 0.29 -6.63 9.86
N ILE A 143 -0.55 -6.38 8.85
CA ILE A 143 -1.44 -5.20 8.83
C ILE A 143 -2.37 -5.23 10.05
N ALA A 144 -2.94 -6.40 10.38
CA ALA A 144 -3.77 -6.55 11.57
C ALA A 144 -3.02 -6.26 12.88
N ALA A 145 -1.73 -6.62 12.96
CA ALA A 145 -0.90 -6.31 14.13
C ALA A 145 -0.57 -4.81 14.27
N TRP A 146 -0.56 -4.07 13.16
CA TRP A 146 -0.36 -2.62 13.19
C TRP A 146 -1.65 -1.86 13.53
N VAL A 147 -2.80 -2.29 13.04
CA VAL A 147 -4.07 -1.56 13.23
C VAL A 147 -4.66 -1.86 14.61
N LYS A 148 -5.00 -0.83 15.36
CA LYS A 148 -5.75 -0.95 16.64
C LYS A 148 -7.08 -1.67 16.40
N PRO A 149 -7.60 -2.46 17.37
CA PRO A 149 -8.99 -2.92 17.33
C PRO A 149 -9.95 -1.76 17.06
N GLY A 150 -10.86 -1.92 16.10
CA GLY A 150 -11.77 -0.87 15.64
C GLY A 150 -11.16 0.18 14.71
N GLY A 151 -9.84 0.13 14.45
CA GLY A 151 -9.17 0.95 13.44
C GLY A 151 -9.46 0.50 12.01
N TYR A 152 -8.75 1.05 11.02
CA TYR A 152 -9.10 0.88 9.61
C TYR A 152 -7.91 0.51 8.73
N LEU A 153 -8.18 -0.30 7.72
CA LEU A 153 -7.34 -0.48 6.53
C LEU A 153 -8.06 0.18 5.36
N CYS A 154 -7.44 1.11 4.67
CA CYS A 154 -8.05 1.79 3.51
C CYS A 154 -7.04 1.99 2.40
N GLY A 155 -7.52 2.23 1.19
CA GLY A 155 -6.64 2.64 0.09
C GLY A 155 -6.98 2.01 -1.25
N ASN A 156 -5.93 1.86 -2.07
CA ASN A 156 -5.98 1.37 -3.43
C ASN A 156 -5.55 -0.10 -3.51
N PHE A 157 -6.48 -0.96 -3.89
CA PHE A 157 -6.25 -2.39 -4.10
C PHE A 157 -6.25 -2.72 -5.58
N PHE A 158 -5.25 -3.48 -6.03
CA PHE A 158 -5.13 -3.92 -7.40
C PHE A 158 -5.93 -5.20 -7.62
N ILE A 159 -7.20 -5.04 -7.99
CA ILE A 159 -8.16 -6.14 -8.16
C ILE A 159 -8.24 -6.55 -9.63
N VAL A 160 -8.20 -7.85 -9.88
CA VAL A 160 -8.36 -8.45 -11.21
C VAL A 160 -9.55 -9.40 -11.21
N SER A 161 -10.29 -9.45 -12.31
CA SER A 161 -11.29 -10.48 -12.52
C SER A 161 -10.65 -11.80 -12.97
N ALA A 162 -11.34 -12.92 -12.78
CA ALA A 162 -10.88 -14.22 -13.28
C ALA A 162 -10.69 -14.22 -14.81
N ASP A 163 -11.54 -13.47 -15.52
CA ASP A 163 -11.44 -13.29 -16.98
C ASP A 163 -10.19 -12.49 -17.37
N GLU A 164 -9.84 -11.45 -16.59
CA GLU A 164 -8.63 -10.67 -16.83
C GLU A 164 -7.37 -11.48 -16.57
N VAL A 165 -7.35 -12.30 -15.54
CA VAL A 165 -6.24 -13.24 -15.28
C VAL A 165 -6.03 -14.19 -16.46
N SER A 166 -7.12 -14.65 -17.12
CA SER A 166 -7.02 -15.52 -18.27
C SER A 166 -6.53 -14.83 -19.54
N ARG A 167 -6.87 -13.55 -19.73
CA ARG A 167 -6.52 -12.73 -20.91
C ARG A 167 -5.17 -12.03 -20.79
N LEU A 168 -4.73 -11.77 -19.59
CA LEU A 168 -3.52 -11.02 -19.25
C LEU A 168 -2.59 -11.90 -18.41
N PRO A 169 -1.89 -12.86 -19.06
CA PRO A 169 -1.04 -13.80 -18.34
C PRO A 169 0.03 -13.13 -17.45
N GLU A 170 0.42 -11.91 -17.80
CA GLU A 170 1.36 -11.09 -17.02
C GLU A 170 0.79 -10.63 -15.65
N LEU A 171 -0.54 -10.64 -15.49
CA LEU A 171 -1.22 -10.37 -14.21
C LEU A 171 -1.47 -11.66 -13.41
N SER A 172 -1.09 -12.81 -13.97
CA SER A 172 -1.32 -14.11 -13.36
C SER A 172 -0.51 -14.27 -12.07
N LEU A 173 -1.19 -14.67 -11.02
CA LEU A 173 -0.64 -14.96 -9.70
C LEU A 173 0.33 -16.17 -9.69
N THR A 174 0.33 -16.97 -10.74
CA THR A 174 0.94 -18.32 -10.75
C THR A 174 1.96 -18.56 -11.85
N LYS A 175 2.18 -17.63 -12.79
CA LYS A 175 3.16 -17.82 -13.86
C LYS A 175 4.58 -17.52 -13.37
N GLU A 176 5.47 -18.49 -13.56
CA GLU A 176 6.91 -18.25 -13.53
C GLU A 176 7.26 -17.07 -14.44
N GLY A 177 7.93 -16.06 -13.88
CA GLY A 177 8.36 -14.87 -14.62
C GLY A 177 7.40 -13.68 -14.59
N ALA A 178 6.18 -13.78 -14.02
CA ALA A 178 5.36 -12.62 -13.72
C ALA A 178 5.93 -11.90 -12.50
N GLY A 179 6.34 -10.64 -12.67
CA GLY A 179 6.77 -9.75 -11.59
C GLY A 179 5.63 -8.84 -11.15
N PRO A 180 5.87 -7.99 -10.13
CA PRO A 180 4.86 -7.02 -9.70
C PRO A 180 4.46 -6.07 -10.87
N PRO A 181 3.19 -5.61 -10.90
CA PRO A 181 2.15 -5.81 -9.88
C PRO A 181 1.46 -7.18 -9.97
N PHE A 182 1.25 -7.82 -8.81
CA PHE A 182 0.46 -9.04 -8.71
C PHE A 182 -1.00 -8.69 -8.39
N GLY A 183 -1.92 -9.03 -9.29
CA GLY A 183 -3.35 -8.87 -9.03
C GLY A 183 -3.85 -9.81 -7.92
N ILE A 184 -5.01 -9.51 -7.37
CA ILE A 184 -5.79 -10.38 -6.48
C ILE A 184 -7.25 -10.28 -6.92
N THR A 185 -8.00 -11.37 -6.85
CA THR A 185 -9.43 -11.27 -7.07
C THR A 185 -10.14 -10.68 -5.85
N LYS A 186 -11.34 -10.13 -6.07
CA LYS A 186 -12.16 -9.61 -4.97
C LYS A 186 -12.38 -10.65 -3.88
N ASP A 187 -12.73 -11.88 -4.27
CA ASP A 187 -13.05 -12.95 -3.32
C ASP A 187 -11.81 -13.42 -2.54
N GLU A 188 -10.64 -13.49 -3.22
CA GLU A 188 -9.38 -13.79 -2.55
C GLU A 188 -8.99 -12.70 -1.54
N LEU A 189 -9.17 -11.41 -1.88
CA LEU A 189 -8.91 -10.31 -0.93
C LEU A 189 -9.82 -10.40 0.29
N LEU A 190 -11.12 -10.62 0.08
CA LEU A 190 -12.08 -10.77 1.18
C LEU A 190 -11.76 -11.99 2.05
N ALA A 191 -11.39 -13.11 1.44
CA ALA A 191 -10.98 -14.32 2.16
C ALA A 191 -9.67 -14.09 2.94
N LEU A 192 -8.70 -13.37 2.36
CA LEU A 192 -7.42 -13.03 2.97
C LEU A 192 -7.58 -12.18 4.23
N LEU A 193 -8.48 -11.21 4.20
CA LEU A 193 -8.71 -10.27 5.29
C LEU A 193 -9.73 -10.79 6.33
N LYS A 194 -10.45 -11.88 6.04
CA LYS A 194 -11.45 -12.46 6.93
C LYS A 194 -10.83 -12.85 8.28
N GLY A 195 -11.52 -12.49 9.36
CA GLY A 195 -11.08 -12.74 10.75
C GLY A 195 -10.12 -11.67 11.29
N TYR A 196 -9.67 -10.77 10.44
CA TYR A 196 -8.93 -9.57 10.86
C TYR A 196 -9.74 -8.31 10.62
N PHE A 197 -10.45 -8.24 9.48
CA PHE A 197 -11.14 -7.03 9.03
C PHE A 197 -12.50 -7.36 8.43
N SER A 198 -13.47 -6.49 8.71
CA SER A 198 -14.78 -6.49 8.06
C SER A 198 -14.83 -5.44 6.95
N PRO A 199 -15.26 -5.79 5.72
CA PRO A 199 -15.34 -4.84 4.62
C PRO A 199 -16.49 -3.84 4.85
N LEU A 200 -16.19 -2.55 4.70
CA LEU A 200 -17.16 -1.46 4.67
C LEU A 200 -17.40 -0.99 3.24
N VAL A 201 -16.33 -0.82 2.47
CA VAL A 201 -16.35 -0.44 1.05
C VAL A 201 -15.35 -1.31 0.30
N LEU A 202 -15.75 -1.82 -0.86
CA LEU A 202 -14.86 -2.42 -1.84
C LEU A 202 -15.49 -2.29 -3.22
N ARG A 203 -15.04 -1.29 -3.99
CA ARG A 203 -15.58 -0.92 -5.30
C ARG A 203 -14.50 -0.45 -6.25
N PRO A 204 -14.73 -0.52 -7.58
CA PRO A 204 -13.86 0.15 -8.55
C PRO A 204 -13.67 1.63 -8.21
N ALA A 205 -12.47 2.16 -8.44
CA ALA A 205 -12.19 3.58 -8.32
C ALA A 205 -12.99 4.37 -9.37
N LEU A 206 -13.53 5.52 -8.98
CA LEU A 206 -14.24 6.43 -9.89
C LEU A 206 -13.26 7.19 -10.79
N LYS A 207 -12.06 7.46 -10.25
CA LYS A 207 -10.98 8.16 -10.94
C LYS A 207 -9.70 7.31 -10.87
N PRO A 208 -9.60 6.24 -11.67
CA PRO A 208 -8.38 5.44 -11.70
C PRO A 208 -7.20 6.27 -12.26
N SER A 209 -6.00 5.91 -11.90
CA SER A 209 -4.78 6.55 -12.38
C SER A 209 -4.69 6.45 -13.90
N ALA A 210 -4.47 7.57 -14.60
CA ALA A 210 -4.40 7.63 -16.06
C ALA A 210 -3.28 6.75 -16.67
N THR A 211 -2.24 6.46 -15.88
CA THR A 211 -1.10 5.62 -16.28
C THR A 211 -1.33 4.13 -16.08
N ARG A 212 -2.45 3.74 -15.49
CA ARG A 212 -2.79 2.35 -15.17
C ARG A 212 -3.98 1.88 -16.00
N ARG A 213 -4.11 0.57 -16.15
CA ARG A 213 -5.24 -0.02 -16.87
C ARG A 213 -6.54 0.29 -16.13
N PRO A 214 -7.57 0.81 -16.83
CA PRO A 214 -8.88 1.06 -16.22
C PRO A 214 -9.47 -0.21 -15.60
N GLY A 215 -10.15 -0.04 -14.46
CA GLY A 215 -10.87 -1.14 -13.79
C GLY A 215 -10.04 -1.97 -12.80
N LEU A 216 -8.72 -1.85 -12.79
CA LEU A 216 -7.86 -2.62 -11.89
C LEU A 216 -7.65 -1.97 -10.52
N GLU A 217 -7.89 -0.66 -10.41
CA GLU A 217 -7.77 0.06 -9.15
C GLU A 217 -9.12 0.12 -8.44
N TRP A 218 -9.13 -0.37 -7.21
CA TRP A 218 -10.33 -0.43 -6.37
C TRP A 218 -10.10 0.31 -5.06
N VAL A 219 -11.08 1.11 -4.67
CA VAL A 219 -11.16 1.69 -3.33
C VAL A 219 -11.62 0.62 -2.37
N GLY A 220 -10.85 0.41 -1.30
CA GLY A 220 -11.22 -0.46 -0.19
C GLY A 220 -11.18 0.30 1.13
N VAL A 221 -12.18 0.06 1.97
CA VAL A 221 -12.20 0.46 3.39
C VAL A 221 -12.68 -0.73 4.20
N PHE A 222 -11.85 -1.13 5.15
CA PHE A 222 -12.09 -2.29 6.01
C PHE A 222 -11.90 -1.88 7.46
N LYS A 223 -12.79 -2.30 8.35
CA LYS A 223 -12.70 -2.04 9.78
C LYS A 223 -12.05 -3.23 10.48
N ARG A 224 -11.05 -2.97 11.33
CA ARG A 224 -10.40 -3.99 12.17
C ARG A 224 -11.41 -4.55 13.16
N GLU A 225 -11.53 -5.86 13.20
CA GLU A 225 -12.35 -6.57 14.19
C GLU A 225 -11.74 -6.43 15.60
N ALA A 226 -12.57 -6.60 16.62
CA ALA A 226 -12.18 -6.45 18.02
C ALA A 226 -11.21 -7.55 18.50
#